data_3035074b4bc6087b6bfabaa1735355db
#
_entry.id   3035074b4bc6087b6bfabaa1735355db
#
_cell.length_a   1.000
_cell.length_b   1.000
_cell.length_c   1.000
_cell.angle_alpha   90.00
_cell.angle_beta   90.00
_cell.angle_gamma   90.00
#
_symmetry.space_group_name_H-M   'P 1'
#
loop_
_entity.id
_entity.type
_entity.pdbx_description
1 polymer ?
#
loop_
_entity_poly.entity_id
_entity_poly.type
_entity_poly.pdbx_seq_one_letter_code
_entity_poly.pdbx_strand_id
1 'polypeptide(L)'
;MQYALGVVGPHGAVVGIDRDPLPQPIPGARFLRGDIYATTDAELLGELKAFDVVLSDMAPDTTGVRATDQARSAALFEEALGRAERLLAPTGSFVGKIFQGPDLEKIRKRMAERFSEVKLVKPDSSRAQSIEIFLAGKGFQ
;
A
#
# COMPACT_ATOMS: atom_id res chain seq x y z
N MET A 1 5.62 -10.25 2.98
CA MET A 1 6.15 -10.09 4.35
C MET A 1 7.51 -10.75 4.57
N GLN A 2 7.72 -11.98 4.11
CA GLN A 2 9.01 -12.67 4.27
C GLN A 2 10.19 -11.90 3.67
N TYR A 3 10.01 -11.38 2.47
CA TYR A 3 11.03 -10.55 1.82
C TYR A 3 11.34 -9.29 2.64
N ALA A 4 10.30 -8.62 3.12
CA ALA A 4 10.44 -7.41 3.92
C ALA A 4 11.22 -7.67 5.22
N LEU A 5 10.99 -8.82 5.88
CA LEU A 5 11.75 -9.21 7.08
C LEU A 5 13.26 -9.30 6.79
N GLY A 6 13.62 -9.87 5.65
CA GLY A 6 15.03 -9.93 5.23
C GLY A 6 15.64 -8.54 5.01
N VAL A 7 14.87 -7.62 4.47
CA VAL A 7 15.34 -6.26 4.17
C VAL A 7 15.51 -5.43 5.45
N VAL A 8 14.52 -5.48 6.37
CA VAL A 8 14.59 -4.67 7.60
C VAL A 8 15.62 -5.17 8.61
N GLY A 9 16.00 -6.44 8.51
CA GLY A 9 17.01 -7.03 9.39
C GLY A 9 16.51 -7.32 10.80
N PRO A 10 17.42 -7.72 11.72
CA PRO A 10 17.05 -8.22 13.05
C PRO A 10 16.46 -7.16 14.00
N HIS A 11 16.70 -5.88 13.73
CA HIS A 11 16.19 -4.77 14.55
C HIS A 11 14.99 -4.08 13.92
N GLY A 12 14.61 -4.48 12.70
CA GLY A 12 13.45 -3.94 12.03
C GLY A 12 12.16 -4.65 12.43
N ALA A 13 11.03 -4.06 12.08
CA ALA A 13 9.71 -4.62 12.34
C ALA A 13 8.91 -4.66 11.04
N VAL A 14 8.12 -5.73 10.86
CA VAL A 14 7.19 -5.87 9.74
C VAL A 14 5.80 -6.14 10.30
N VAL A 15 4.84 -5.34 9.84
CA VAL A 15 3.42 -5.48 10.19
C VAL A 15 2.64 -5.69 8.89
N GLY A 16 1.82 -6.71 8.86
CA GLY A 16 0.93 -6.98 7.73
C GLY A 16 -0.51 -7.05 8.16
N ILE A 17 -1.41 -6.70 7.23
CA ILE A 17 -2.85 -6.83 7.43
C ILE A 17 -3.48 -7.40 6.16
N ASP A 18 -4.40 -8.33 6.33
CA ASP A 18 -5.20 -8.90 5.25
C ASP A 18 -6.53 -9.40 5.84
N ARG A 19 -7.57 -9.42 5.03
CA ARG A 19 -8.86 -10.02 5.37
C ARG A 19 -8.75 -11.54 5.48
N ASP A 20 -7.88 -12.13 4.67
CA ASP A 20 -7.64 -13.56 4.64
C ASP A 20 -6.54 -13.95 5.62
N PRO A 21 -6.64 -15.13 6.24
CA PRO A 21 -5.58 -15.60 7.11
C PRO A 21 -4.33 -15.96 6.33
N LEU A 22 -3.16 -15.84 6.96
CA LEU A 22 -1.94 -16.39 6.38
C LEU A 22 -2.03 -17.93 6.34
N PRO A 23 -1.56 -18.56 5.24
CA PRO A 23 -1.48 -20.02 5.16
C PRO A 23 -0.62 -20.61 6.28
N GLN A 24 0.44 -19.91 6.63
CA GLN A 24 1.35 -20.25 7.71
C GLN A 24 1.81 -19.00 8.44
N PRO A 25 2.04 -19.05 9.76
CA PRO A 25 2.63 -17.93 10.47
C PRO A 25 4.00 -17.57 9.90
N ILE A 26 4.31 -16.29 9.90
CA ILE A 26 5.63 -15.78 9.49
C ILE A 26 6.37 -15.33 10.73
N PRO A 27 7.36 -16.11 11.21
CA PRO A 27 8.11 -15.74 12.40
C PRO A 27 8.80 -14.38 12.24
N GLY A 28 8.74 -13.56 13.28
CA GLY A 28 9.34 -12.23 13.28
C GLY A 28 8.47 -11.12 12.70
N ALA A 29 7.34 -11.45 12.11
CA ALA A 29 6.38 -10.47 11.62
C ALA A 29 5.11 -10.48 12.49
N ARG A 30 4.50 -9.30 12.62
CA ARG A 30 3.18 -9.17 13.23
C ARG A 30 2.12 -9.12 12.13
N PHE A 31 1.14 -9.97 12.22
CA PHE A 31 0.06 -10.06 11.24
C PHE A 31 -1.29 -9.82 11.91
N LEU A 32 -2.07 -8.90 11.32
CA LEU A 32 -3.45 -8.65 11.72
C LEU A 32 -4.38 -9.19 10.64
N ARG A 33 -5.31 -10.05 11.06
CA ARG A 33 -6.40 -10.44 10.18
C ARG A 33 -7.55 -9.45 10.36
N GLY A 34 -7.86 -8.69 9.33
CA GLY A 34 -8.91 -7.69 9.42
C GLY A 34 -9.09 -6.90 8.14
N ASP A 35 -10.12 -6.08 8.16
CA ASP A 35 -10.43 -5.15 7.09
C ASP A 35 -9.69 -3.84 7.33
N ILE A 36 -8.99 -3.34 6.32
CA ILE A 36 -8.27 -2.06 6.42
C ILE A 36 -9.21 -0.90 6.76
N TYR A 37 -10.46 -0.95 6.33
CA TYR A 37 -11.43 0.09 6.64
C TYR A 37 -11.89 0.09 8.11
N ALA A 38 -11.82 -1.06 8.76
CA ALA A 38 -12.26 -1.23 10.15
C ALA A 38 -11.10 -1.22 11.16
N THR A 39 -9.86 -1.41 10.72
CA THR A 39 -8.69 -1.47 11.59
C THR A 39 -8.20 -0.06 11.90
N THR A 40 -7.91 0.21 13.18
CA THR A 40 -7.42 1.52 13.61
C THR A 40 -5.93 1.71 13.33
N ASP A 41 -5.51 2.95 13.26
CA ASP A 41 -4.09 3.29 13.12
C ASP A 41 -3.28 2.78 14.32
N ALA A 42 -3.87 2.85 15.53
CA ALA A 42 -3.23 2.34 16.75
C ALA A 42 -3.01 0.83 16.70
N GLU A 43 -3.96 0.07 16.16
CA GLU A 43 -3.82 -1.38 15.97
C GLU A 43 -2.71 -1.71 14.98
N LEU A 44 -2.57 -0.94 13.90
CA LEU A 44 -1.50 -1.12 12.93
C LEU A 44 -0.13 -0.81 13.53
N LEU A 45 -0.02 0.27 14.26
CA LEU A 45 1.25 0.67 14.88
C LEU A 45 1.68 -0.28 16.01
N GLY A 46 0.73 -0.71 16.85
CA GLY A 46 1.07 -1.43 18.08
C GLY A 46 2.00 -0.57 18.95
N GLU A 47 3.20 -1.04 19.20
CA GLU A 47 4.21 -0.31 19.97
C GLU A 47 5.12 0.60 19.12
N LEU A 48 4.97 0.55 17.80
CA LEU A 48 5.75 1.39 16.88
C LEU A 48 5.23 2.83 16.90
N LYS A 49 6.12 3.77 16.65
CA LYS A 49 5.75 5.20 16.56
C LYS A 49 5.33 5.61 15.16
N ALA A 50 5.96 5.02 14.17
CA ALA A 50 5.72 5.29 12.76
C ALA A 50 6.30 4.17 11.90
N PHE A 51 5.97 4.17 10.62
CA PHE A 51 6.55 3.27 9.63
C PHE A 51 7.53 4.03 8.73
N ASP A 52 8.58 3.38 8.30
CA ASP A 52 9.51 3.91 7.30
C ASP A 52 9.01 3.65 5.89
N VAL A 53 8.28 2.56 5.70
CA VAL A 53 7.72 2.16 4.41
C VAL A 53 6.32 1.59 4.61
N VAL A 54 5.39 2.00 3.77
CA VAL A 54 4.05 1.43 3.67
C VAL A 54 3.87 0.88 2.27
N LEU A 55 3.45 -0.37 2.16
CA LEU A 55 3.21 -1.06 0.91
C LEU A 55 1.76 -1.53 0.84
N SER A 56 1.13 -1.37 -0.32
CA SER A 56 -0.24 -1.85 -0.56
C SER A 56 -0.33 -2.51 -1.93
N ASP A 57 -0.79 -3.76 -1.94
CA ASP A 57 -1.13 -4.47 -3.16
C ASP A 57 -2.62 -4.84 -3.21
N MET A 58 -3.45 -4.16 -2.43
CA MET A 58 -4.88 -4.40 -2.39
C MET A 58 -5.52 -4.20 -3.77
N ALA A 59 -6.38 -5.13 -4.13
CA ALA A 59 -7.15 -5.06 -5.36
C ALA A 59 -8.62 -5.38 -5.05
N PRO A 60 -9.57 -4.75 -5.74
CA PRO A 60 -10.99 -5.07 -5.55
C PRO A 60 -11.34 -6.40 -6.17
N ASP A 61 -12.41 -7.02 -5.68
CA ASP A 61 -13.06 -8.10 -6.41
C ASP A 61 -13.61 -7.51 -7.71
N THR A 62 -13.20 -8.05 -8.84
CA THR A 62 -13.58 -7.50 -10.13
C THR A 62 -14.99 -7.87 -10.52
N THR A 63 -15.76 -6.90 -11.04
CA THR A 63 -17.13 -7.09 -11.50
C THR A 63 -17.21 -7.37 -12.99
N GLY A 64 -16.12 -7.14 -13.72
CA GLY A 64 -16.09 -7.17 -15.18
C GLY A 64 -16.51 -5.83 -15.82
N VAL A 65 -17.02 -4.90 -15.02
CA VAL A 65 -17.35 -3.53 -15.46
C VAL A 65 -16.14 -2.63 -15.19
N ARG A 66 -15.45 -2.24 -16.25
CA ARG A 66 -14.16 -1.53 -16.15
C ARG A 66 -14.22 -0.28 -15.28
N ALA A 67 -15.22 0.57 -15.49
CA ALA A 67 -15.35 1.82 -14.73
C ALA A 67 -15.55 1.56 -13.23
N THR A 68 -16.36 0.55 -12.87
CA THR A 68 -16.60 0.16 -11.49
C THR A 68 -15.34 -0.38 -10.84
N ASP A 69 -14.62 -1.24 -11.54
CA ASP A 69 -13.39 -1.86 -11.02
C ASP A 69 -12.28 -0.82 -10.83
N GLN A 70 -12.16 0.14 -11.74
CA GLN A 70 -11.23 1.27 -11.63
C GLN A 70 -11.55 2.14 -10.42
N ALA A 71 -12.82 2.47 -10.21
CA ALA A 71 -13.25 3.30 -9.07
C ALA A 71 -13.00 2.59 -7.74
N ARG A 72 -13.26 1.28 -7.65
CA ARG A 72 -12.98 0.48 -6.45
C ARG A 72 -11.51 0.36 -6.16
N SER A 73 -10.69 0.18 -7.19
CA SER A 73 -9.22 0.17 -7.05
C SER A 73 -8.70 1.51 -6.53
N ALA A 74 -9.19 2.61 -7.08
CA ALA A 74 -8.82 3.96 -6.63
C ALA A 74 -9.18 4.19 -5.16
N ALA A 75 -10.38 3.74 -4.73
CA ALA A 75 -10.82 3.87 -3.34
C ALA A 75 -9.91 3.09 -2.38
N LEU A 76 -9.52 1.87 -2.73
CA LEU A 76 -8.57 1.08 -1.92
C LEU A 76 -7.21 1.74 -1.84
N PHE A 77 -6.73 2.26 -2.96
CA PHE A 77 -5.46 2.99 -3.00
C PHE A 77 -5.51 4.23 -2.12
N GLU A 78 -6.58 5.02 -2.20
CA GLU A 78 -6.73 6.23 -1.38
C GLU A 78 -6.82 5.90 0.11
N GLU A 79 -7.44 4.79 0.49
CA GLU A 79 -7.43 4.32 1.89
C GLU A 79 -6.01 4.01 2.35
N ALA A 80 -5.25 3.26 1.57
CA ALA A 80 -3.86 2.93 1.88
C ALA A 80 -2.98 4.19 1.95
N LEU A 81 -3.17 5.11 1.01
CA LEU A 81 -2.45 6.39 0.99
C LEU A 81 -2.77 7.23 2.22
N GLY A 82 -4.04 7.32 2.60
CA GLY A 82 -4.46 8.03 3.82
C GLY A 82 -3.81 7.45 5.08
N ARG A 83 -3.71 6.12 5.17
CA ARG A 83 -2.98 5.45 6.26
C ARG A 83 -1.50 5.82 6.21
N ALA A 84 -0.88 5.78 5.04
CA ALA A 84 0.51 6.17 4.88
C ALA A 84 0.76 7.61 5.32
N GLU A 85 -0.11 8.54 4.94
CA GLU A 85 0.00 9.95 5.33
C GLU A 85 -0.05 10.18 6.84
N ARG A 86 -0.76 9.31 7.58
CA ARG A 86 -0.84 9.39 9.04
C ARG A 86 0.25 8.61 9.76
N LEU A 87 0.78 7.57 9.14
CA LEU A 87 1.62 6.59 9.82
C LEU A 87 3.09 6.62 9.40
N LEU A 88 3.43 7.28 8.28
CA LEU A 88 4.82 7.38 7.82
C LEU A 88 5.63 8.35 8.68
N ALA A 89 6.85 7.93 8.98
CA ALA A 89 7.86 8.82 9.50
C ALA A 89 8.28 9.84 8.42
N PRO A 90 8.84 11.01 8.80
CA PRO A 90 9.44 11.91 7.84
C PRO A 90 10.46 11.19 6.95
N THR A 91 10.47 11.51 5.68
CA THR A 91 11.29 10.88 4.62
C THR A 91 10.89 9.46 4.26
N GLY A 92 9.81 8.93 4.84
CA GLY A 92 9.30 7.59 4.53
C GLY A 92 8.81 7.46 3.09
N SER A 93 8.50 6.23 2.72
CA SER A 93 8.07 5.88 1.35
C SER A 93 6.74 5.12 1.36
N PHE A 94 5.96 5.34 0.31
CA PHE A 94 4.71 4.62 0.07
C PHE A 94 4.70 4.04 -1.33
N VAL A 95 4.28 2.78 -1.46
CA VAL A 95 4.06 2.16 -2.77
C VAL A 95 2.70 1.47 -2.74
N GLY A 96 1.87 1.77 -3.70
CA GLY A 96 0.55 1.16 -3.82
C GLY A 96 0.23 0.73 -5.24
N LYS A 97 -0.53 -0.37 -5.35
CA LYS A 97 -1.07 -0.85 -6.61
C LYS A 97 -2.39 -0.14 -6.90
N ILE A 98 -2.58 0.24 -8.17
CA ILE A 98 -3.79 0.88 -8.64
C ILE A 98 -4.07 0.45 -10.09
N PHE A 99 -5.34 0.33 -10.45
CA PHE A 99 -5.72 0.17 -11.85
C PHE A 99 -5.63 1.51 -12.59
N GLN A 100 -5.08 1.50 -13.78
CA GLN A 100 -5.07 2.70 -14.62
C GLN A 100 -6.52 3.11 -14.91
N GLY A 101 -6.85 4.36 -14.62
CA GLY A 101 -8.20 4.87 -14.77
C GLY A 101 -8.25 6.40 -14.62
N PRO A 102 -9.48 6.96 -14.64
CA PRO A 102 -9.66 8.41 -14.65
C PRO A 102 -9.18 9.12 -13.36
N ASP A 103 -9.12 8.39 -12.23
CA ASP A 103 -8.69 8.98 -10.95
C ASP A 103 -7.17 9.02 -10.77
N LEU A 104 -6.42 8.38 -11.65
CA LEU A 104 -4.96 8.22 -11.50
C LEU A 104 -4.23 9.55 -11.38
N GLU A 105 -4.55 10.50 -12.24
CA GLU A 105 -3.85 11.79 -12.26
C GLU A 105 -4.15 12.63 -11.01
N LYS A 106 -5.39 12.60 -10.54
CA LYS A 106 -5.81 13.26 -9.30
C LYS A 106 -5.03 12.70 -8.10
N ILE A 107 -4.94 11.38 -8.01
CA ILE A 107 -4.21 10.69 -6.93
C ILE A 107 -2.73 11.03 -7.00
N ARG A 108 -2.17 11.01 -8.19
CA ARG A 108 -0.77 11.35 -8.43
C ARG A 108 -0.42 12.77 -7.97
N LYS A 109 -1.30 13.74 -8.27
CA LYS A 109 -1.17 15.12 -7.79
C LYS A 109 -1.21 15.22 -6.28
N ARG A 110 -2.14 14.51 -5.63
CA ARG A 110 -2.21 14.44 -4.17
C ARG A 110 -0.91 13.92 -3.57
N MET A 111 -0.36 12.85 -4.15
CA MET A 111 0.92 12.32 -3.70
C MET A 111 2.06 13.33 -3.87
N ALA A 112 2.09 14.06 -4.97
CA ALA A 112 3.12 15.06 -5.22
C ALA A 112 3.12 16.22 -4.21
N GLU A 113 2.00 16.46 -3.53
CA GLU A 113 1.92 17.45 -2.45
C GLU A 113 2.57 16.98 -1.14
N ARG A 114 2.70 15.66 -0.97
CA ARG A 114 3.16 15.06 0.29
C ARG A 114 4.48 14.31 0.17
N PHE A 115 4.91 13.97 -1.02
CA PHE A 115 6.16 13.26 -1.28
C PHE A 115 7.05 14.09 -2.18
N SER A 116 8.37 14.08 -1.92
CA SER A 116 9.32 14.81 -2.75
C SER A 116 9.48 14.23 -4.14
N GLU A 117 9.19 12.94 -4.32
CA GLU A 117 9.27 12.26 -5.60
C GLU A 117 8.09 11.29 -5.73
N VAL A 118 7.43 11.30 -6.88
CA VAL A 118 6.36 10.36 -7.21
C VAL A 118 6.66 9.73 -8.56
N LYS A 119 6.69 8.39 -8.59
CA LYS A 119 6.95 7.61 -9.80
C LYS A 119 5.81 6.64 -10.07
N LEU A 120 5.50 6.48 -11.35
CA LEU A 120 4.65 5.41 -11.84
C LEU A 120 5.56 4.25 -12.26
N VAL A 121 5.28 3.06 -11.70
CA VAL A 121 6.07 1.86 -11.99
C VAL A 121 5.15 0.80 -12.59
N LYS A 122 5.50 0.36 -13.79
CA LYS A 122 4.82 -0.75 -14.45
C LYS A 122 5.70 -1.99 -14.30
N PRO A 123 5.22 -3.09 -13.65
CA PRO A 123 6.04 -4.29 -13.49
C PRO A 123 6.42 -4.91 -14.83
N ASP A 124 7.66 -5.41 -14.96
CA ASP A 124 8.13 -6.10 -16.16
C ASP A 124 7.32 -7.36 -16.47
N SER A 125 6.80 -8.02 -15.42
CA SER A 125 5.95 -9.19 -15.55
C SER A 125 4.53 -8.86 -16.01
N SER A 126 4.15 -7.58 -16.07
CA SER A 126 2.82 -7.21 -16.52
C SER A 126 2.69 -7.40 -18.03
N ARG A 127 1.59 -8.06 -18.44
CA ARG A 127 1.25 -8.17 -19.85
C ARG A 127 0.92 -6.79 -20.42
N ALA A 128 1.11 -6.59 -21.71
CA ALA A 128 0.80 -5.32 -22.38
C ALA A 128 -0.64 -4.84 -22.15
N GLN A 129 -1.55 -5.78 -21.85
CA GLN A 129 -2.96 -5.51 -21.57
C GLN A 129 -3.27 -5.33 -20.08
N SER A 130 -2.28 -5.47 -19.19
CA SER A 130 -2.49 -5.29 -17.77
C SER A 130 -2.79 -3.83 -17.44
N ILE A 131 -3.89 -3.62 -16.72
CA ILE A 131 -4.28 -2.30 -16.22
C ILE A 131 -3.64 -1.97 -14.87
N GLU A 132 -2.94 -2.92 -14.27
CA GLU A 132 -2.31 -2.74 -12.95
C GLU A 132 -0.98 -2.02 -13.08
N ILE A 133 -0.82 -0.99 -12.27
CA ILE A 133 0.44 -0.26 -12.11
C ILE A 133 0.69 -0.01 -10.63
N PHE A 134 1.91 0.43 -10.30
CA PHE A 134 2.23 0.92 -8.97
C PHE A 134 2.55 2.41 -9.02
N LEU A 135 2.08 3.14 -8.01
CA LEU A 135 2.55 4.50 -7.71
C LEU A 135 3.46 4.43 -6.49
N ALA A 136 4.64 5.01 -6.62
CA ALA A 136 5.63 5.07 -5.56
C ALA A 136 5.89 6.52 -5.17
N GLY A 137 5.77 6.82 -3.88
CA GLY A 137 6.12 8.11 -3.30
C GLY A 137 7.31 7.95 -2.39
N LYS A 138 8.31 8.82 -2.52
CA LYS A 138 9.49 8.86 -1.66
C LYS A 138 9.62 10.22 -1.02
N GLY A 139 10.25 10.25 0.15
CA GLY A 139 10.52 11.51 0.83
C GLY A 139 9.24 12.15 1.37
N PHE A 140 8.49 11.43 2.19
CA PHE A 140 7.28 11.93 2.84
C PHE A 140 7.59 13.17 3.68
N GLN A 141 6.76 14.19 3.54
CA GLN A 141 6.93 15.49 4.19
C GLN A 141 5.84 15.75 5.24
#